data_c5c4b6173a54fd997e4b63538dab9fb9
#
_entry.id   c5c4b6173a54fd997e4b63538dab9fb9
#
_cell.length_a   1.000
_cell.length_b   1.000
_cell.length_c   1.000
_cell.angle_alpha   90.00
_cell.angle_beta   90.00
_cell.angle_gamma   90.00
#
_symmetry.space_group_name_H-M   'P 1'
#
loop_
_entity.id
_entity.type
_entity.pdbx_description
1 polymer ?
#
loop_
_entity_poly.entity_id
_entity_poly.type
_entity_poly.pdbx_seq_one_letter_code
_entity_poly.pdbx_strand_id
1 'polypeptide(L)'
;MPPMAGQLKWAQGLKDKMTHSVKGFKELNHPICFKDGAKNVFIKYKDLMSLLTTFEDDVFMKWNQSITKKINLSLSKSLLYRDIKKGVLRVNFGKDLGAMLREVCMYHDFMINIYIHSNLDITNFDIVNFVIQ
;
A
#
# COMPACT_ATOMS: atom_id res chain seq x y z
N MET A 1 2.48 -13.54 1.61
CA MET A 1 2.16 -12.16 1.20
C MET A 1 3.42 -11.33 1.35
N PRO A 2 3.77 -10.47 0.40
CA PRO A 2 4.93 -9.58 0.50
C PRO A 2 4.84 -8.67 1.73
N PRO A 3 5.96 -8.39 2.41
CA PRO A 3 5.93 -7.76 3.74
C PRO A 3 5.30 -6.36 3.74
N MET A 4 5.64 -5.49 2.78
CA MET A 4 5.11 -4.12 2.71
C MET A 4 3.62 -4.10 2.36
N ALA A 5 3.24 -4.73 1.26
CA ALA A 5 1.83 -4.80 0.83
C ALA A 5 0.93 -5.47 1.89
N GLY A 6 1.48 -6.46 2.63
CA GLY A 6 0.79 -7.10 3.74
C GLY A 6 0.49 -6.16 4.90
N GLN A 7 1.46 -5.33 5.29
CA GLN A 7 1.31 -4.34 6.36
C GLN A 7 0.32 -3.24 5.98
N LEU A 8 0.38 -2.74 4.75
CA LEU A 8 -0.57 -1.73 4.26
C LEU A 8 -1.99 -2.29 4.21
N LYS A 9 -2.18 -3.50 3.69
CA LYS A 9 -3.48 -4.15 3.66
C LYS A 9 -4.06 -4.39 5.06
N TRP A 10 -3.20 -4.75 6.02
CA TRP A 10 -3.62 -4.90 7.42
C TRP A 10 -4.08 -3.57 8.02
N ALA A 11 -3.30 -2.49 7.85
CA ALA A 11 -3.64 -1.16 8.35
C ALA A 11 -4.95 -0.65 7.74
N GLN A 12 -5.13 -0.79 6.42
CA GLN A 12 -6.37 -0.43 5.74
C GLN A 12 -7.57 -1.23 6.24
N GLY A 13 -7.41 -2.54 6.42
CA GLY A 13 -8.48 -3.38 6.98
C GLY A 13 -8.92 -2.96 8.39
N LEU A 14 -7.99 -2.44 9.21
CA LEU A 14 -8.34 -1.83 10.49
C LEU A 14 -9.09 -0.50 10.33
N LYS A 15 -8.63 0.38 9.44
CA LYS A 15 -9.31 1.64 9.13
C LYS A 15 -10.75 1.40 8.67
N ASP A 16 -10.96 0.44 7.77
CA ASP A 16 -12.28 0.10 7.24
C ASP A 16 -13.22 -0.40 8.34
N LYS A 17 -12.75 -1.30 9.21
CA LYS A 17 -13.54 -1.80 10.36
C LYS A 17 -13.91 -0.68 11.31
N MET A 18 -12.97 0.20 11.65
CA MET A 18 -13.21 1.34 12.54
C MET A 18 -14.19 2.32 11.91
N THR A 19 -14.03 2.63 10.63
CA THR A 19 -14.91 3.54 9.89
C THR A 19 -16.33 2.98 9.81
N HIS A 20 -16.47 1.68 9.51
CA HIS A 20 -17.78 1.02 9.48
C HIS A 20 -18.46 1.07 10.84
N SER A 21 -17.75 0.78 11.92
CA SER A 21 -18.29 0.84 13.28
C SER A 21 -18.75 2.25 13.67
N VAL A 22 -17.93 3.26 13.38
CA VAL A 22 -18.26 4.68 13.68
C VAL A 22 -19.43 5.16 12.83
N LYS A 23 -19.50 4.76 11.55
CA LYS A 23 -20.61 5.08 10.67
C LYS A 23 -21.92 4.50 11.20
N GLY A 24 -21.95 3.22 11.53
CA GLY A 24 -23.13 2.57 12.14
C GLY A 24 -23.57 3.24 13.44
N PHE A 25 -22.60 3.65 14.29
CA PHE A 25 -22.92 4.36 15.53
C PHE A 25 -23.55 5.75 15.27
N LYS A 26 -23.07 6.48 14.26
CA LYS A 26 -23.65 7.79 13.88
C LYS A 26 -25.04 7.66 13.25
N GLU A 27 -25.25 6.63 12.43
CA GLU A 27 -26.54 6.37 11.76
C GLU A 27 -27.67 6.04 12.73
N LEU A 28 -27.34 5.46 13.89
CA LEU A 28 -28.33 5.20 14.95
C LEU A 28 -28.97 6.48 15.49
N ASN A 29 -28.36 7.64 15.34
CA ASN A 29 -28.83 8.96 15.79
C ASN A 29 -29.42 8.95 17.23
N HIS A 30 -28.86 8.10 18.10
CA HIS A 30 -29.33 7.90 19.46
C HIS A 30 -28.80 9.01 20.37
N PRO A 31 -29.54 9.50 21.36
CA PRO A 31 -29.12 10.58 22.29
C PRO A 31 -27.77 10.33 22.99
N ILE A 32 -27.37 9.07 23.15
CA ILE A 32 -26.06 8.69 23.71
C ILE A 32 -24.89 9.17 22.86
N CYS A 33 -25.08 9.36 21.55
CA CYS A 33 -24.05 9.84 20.62
C CYS A 33 -23.61 11.29 20.91
N PHE A 34 -24.45 12.05 21.64
CA PHE A 34 -24.20 13.44 21.98
C PHE A 34 -23.59 13.61 23.38
N LYS A 35 -23.48 12.54 24.15
CA LYS A 35 -22.86 12.57 25.48
C LYS A 35 -21.33 12.72 25.37
N ASP A 36 -20.71 13.23 26.42
CA ASP A 36 -19.27 13.47 26.46
C ASP A 36 -18.44 12.18 26.27
N GLY A 37 -18.95 11.04 26.74
CA GLY A 37 -18.34 9.74 26.50
C GLY A 37 -18.23 9.41 24.98
N ALA A 38 -19.26 9.70 24.20
CA ALA A 38 -19.24 9.51 22.75
C ALA A 38 -18.27 10.47 22.06
N LYS A 39 -18.18 11.72 22.50
CA LYS A 39 -17.19 12.69 21.99
C LYS A 39 -15.76 12.16 22.20
N ASN A 40 -15.47 11.62 23.38
CA ASN A 40 -14.16 11.03 23.65
C ASN A 40 -13.84 9.83 22.74
N VAL A 41 -14.84 9.00 22.40
CA VAL A 41 -14.68 7.91 21.45
C VAL A 41 -14.34 8.43 20.04
N PHE A 42 -15.02 9.50 19.58
CA PHE A 42 -14.71 10.12 18.29
C PHE A 42 -13.33 10.77 18.24
N ILE A 43 -12.87 11.36 19.32
CA ILE A 43 -11.51 11.90 19.42
C ILE A 43 -10.50 10.75 19.26
N LYS A 44 -10.63 9.69 20.06
CA LYS A 44 -9.76 8.53 19.98
C LYS A 44 -9.79 7.85 18.60
N TYR A 45 -10.95 7.81 17.95
CA TYR A 45 -11.06 7.31 16.57
C TYR A 45 -10.20 8.14 15.61
N LYS A 46 -10.29 9.48 15.68
CA LYS A 46 -9.47 10.36 14.84
C LYS A 46 -7.97 10.17 15.09
N ASP A 47 -7.57 10.06 16.35
CA ASP A 47 -6.17 9.86 16.74
C ASP A 47 -5.65 8.53 16.19
N LEU A 48 -6.43 7.45 16.29
CA LEU A 48 -6.07 6.15 15.76
C LEU A 48 -6.02 6.15 14.23
N MET A 49 -6.95 6.83 13.56
CA MET A 49 -6.90 6.97 12.09
C MET A 49 -5.66 7.71 11.63
N SER A 50 -5.27 8.79 12.33
CA SER A 50 -4.03 9.52 12.06
C SER A 50 -2.80 8.64 12.27
N LEU A 51 -2.77 7.89 13.37
CA LEU A 51 -1.67 6.96 13.67
C LEU A 51 -1.51 5.87 12.61
N LEU A 52 -2.62 5.28 12.14
CA LEU A 52 -2.59 4.28 11.08
C LEU A 52 -2.13 4.87 9.75
N THR A 53 -2.51 6.11 9.43
CA THR A 53 -2.03 6.80 8.24
C THR A 53 -0.53 7.06 8.32
N THR A 54 -0.03 7.56 9.44
CA THR A 54 1.42 7.74 9.66
C THR A 54 2.18 6.41 9.56
N PHE A 55 1.60 5.32 10.07
CA PHE A 55 2.18 3.98 9.94
C PHE A 55 2.29 3.53 8.48
N GLU A 56 1.24 3.77 7.68
CA GLU A 56 1.26 3.45 6.24
C GLU A 56 2.35 4.23 5.50
N ASP A 57 2.45 5.54 5.76
CA ASP A 57 3.48 6.40 5.18
C ASP A 57 4.89 5.93 5.57
N ASP A 58 5.11 5.60 6.83
CA ASP A 58 6.38 5.08 7.35
C ASP A 58 6.78 3.74 6.70
N VAL A 59 5.83 2.82 6.57
CA VAL A 59 6.05 1.52 5.91
C VAL A 59 6.44 1.73 4.46
N PHE A 60 5.72 2.58 3.75
CA PHE A 60 5.99 2.90 2.36
C PHE A 60 7.36 3.58 2.16
N MET A 61 7.67 4.58 2.98
CA MET A 61 8.95 5.30 2.91
C MET A 61 10.15 4.40 3.19
N LYS A 62 10.06 3.54 4.20
CA LYS A 62 11.13 2.56 4.52
C LYS A 62 11.33 1.57 3.37
N TRP A 63 10.25 1.09 2.78
CA TRP A 63 10.31 0.20 1.64
C TRP A 63 10.94 0.89 0.43
N ASN A 64 10.51 2.11 0.10
CA ASN A 64 11.03 2.91 -1.01
C ASN A 64 12.55 3.14 -0.88
N GLN A 65 13.01 3.57 0.30
CA GLN A 65 14.44 3.76 0.58
C GLN A 65 15.26 2.46 0.43
N SER A 66 14.70 1.34 0.90
CA SER A 66 15.34 0.03 0.77
C SER A 66 15.46 -0.40 -0.69
N ILE A 67 14.44 -0.15 -1.49
CA ILE A 67 14.38 -0.55 -2.89
C ILE A 67 15.30 0.29 -3.76
N THR A 68 15.30 1.60 -3.60
CA THR A 68 16.15 2.50 -4.40
C THR A 68 17.61 2.07 -4.38
N LYS A 69 18.10 1.64 -3.21
CA LYS A 69 19.47 1.12 -3.09
C LYS A 69 19.69 -0.21 -3.82
N LYS A 70 18.70 -1.10 -3.82
CA LYS A 70 18.80 -2.44 -4.41
C LYS A 70 18.59 -2.43 -5.92
N ILE A 71 17.67 -1.59 -6.42
CA ILE A 71 17.34 -1.51 -7.84
C ILE A 71 18.50 -0.98 -8.65
N ASN A 72 19.15 0.10 -8.21
CA ASN A 72 20.28 0.69 -8.95
C ASN A 72 21.39 -0.32 -9.23
N LEU A 73 21.58 -1.29 -8.34
CA LEU A 73 22.54 -2.39 -8.54
C LEU A 73 22.02 -3.48 -9.49
N SER A 74 20.71 -3.73 -9.52
CA SER A 74 20.12 -4.82 -10.30
C SER A 74 19.80 -4.41 -11.74
N LEU A 75 19.41 -3.14 -11.96
CA LEU A 75 19.11 -2.61 -13.30
C LEU A 75 20.34 -2.23 -14.11
N SER A 76 21.53 -2.14 -13.50
CA SER A 76 22.79 -1.94 -14.21
C SER A 76 23.20 -3.16 -15.07
N LYS A 77 22.55 -4.31 -14.86
CA LYS A 77 22.79 -5.54 -15.63
C LYS A 77 21.65 -5.79 -16.61
N SER A 78 21.98 -6.37 -17.77
CA SER A 78 20.97 -6.80 -18.74
C SER A 78 19.96 -7.76 -18.06
N LEU A 79 18.66 -7.45 -18.15
CA LEU A 79 17.58 -8.25 -17.56
C LEU A 79 17.36 -9.57 -18.29
N LEU A 80 17.72 -9.60 -19.57
CA LEU A 80 17.64 -10.77 -20.42
C LEU A 80 18.99 -10.98 -21.10
N TYR A 81 19.43 -12.23 -21.18
CA TYR A 81 20.59 -12.60 -21.99
C TYR A 81 20.28 -13.82 -22.87
N ARG A 82 20.94 -13.90 -24.01
CA ARG A 82 20.84 -15.05 -24.90
C ARG A 82 21.93 -16.06 -24.53
N ASP A 83 21.51 -17.26 -24.15
CA ASP A 83 22.42 -18.37 -23.94
C ASP A 83 22.99 -18.79 -25.34
N ILE A 84 24.26 -18.49 -25.58
CA ILE A 84 24.91 -18.71 -26.87
C ILE A 84 24.93 -20.20 -27.24
N LYS A 85 25.01 -21.09 -26.23
CA LYS A 85 25.07 -22.55 -26.47
C LYS A 85 23.70 -23.14 -26.81
N LYS A 86 22.62 -22.60 -26.26
CA LYS A 86 21.26 -23.12 -26.42
C LYS A 86 20.37 -22.24 -27.30
N GLY A 87 20.81 -21.05 -27.69
CA GLY A 87 20.02 -20.10 -28.46
C GLY A 87 18.78 -19.53 -27.77
N VAL A 88 18.60 -19.82 -26.49
CA VAL A 88 17.40 -19.50 -25.72
C VAL A 88 17.61 -18.21 -24.93
N LEU A 89 16.58 -17.35 -24.86
CA LEU A 89 16.55 -16.19 -23.97
C LEU A 89 16.37 -16.65 -22.53
N ARG A 90 17.25 -16.18 -21.66
CA ARG A 90 17.19 -16.44 -20.21
C ARG A 90 17.04 -15.14 -19.44
N VAL A 91 16.32 -15.23 -18.35
CA VAL A 91 16.12 -14.14 -17.38
C VAL A 91 17.36 -14.00 -16.51
N ASN A 92 17.86 -12.78 -16.33
CA ASN A 92 19.06 -12.44 -15.57
C ASN A 92 18.74 -11.45 -14.42
N PHE A 93 17.59 -11.56 -13.81
CA PHE A 93 17.33 -10.74 -12.63
C PHE A 93 17.36 -11.58 -11.34
N GLY A 94 17.94 -10.97 -10.30
CA GLY A 94 18.09 -11.61 -9.00
C GLY A 94 16.76 -11.76 -8.26
N LYS A 95 16.78 -12.55 -7.19
CA LYS A 95 15.62 -12.77 -6.31
C LYS A 95 15.03 -11.47 -5.76
N ASP A 96 15.87 -10.47 -5.50
CA ASP A 96 15.48 -9.17 -4.95
C ASP A 96 14.60 -8.37 -5.92
N LEU A 97 14.96 -8.36 -7.22
CA LEU A 97 14.14 -7.71 -8.24
C LEU A 97 12.77 -8.40 -8.39
N GLY A 98 12.76 -9.73 -8.37
CA GLY A 98 11.50 -10.50 -8.42
C GLY A 98 10.63 -10.29 -7.17
N ALA A 99 11.24 -10.12 -5.99
CA ALA A 99 10.52 -9.78 -4.76
C ALA A 99 9.91 -8.38 -4.85
N MET A 100 10.66 -7.41 -5.33
CA MET A 100 10.20 -6.05 -5.54
C MET A 100 9.03 -5.97 -6.52
N LEU A 101 9.14 -6.63 -7.68
CA LEU A 101 8.05 -6.64 -8.66
C LEU A 101 6.76 -7.21 -8.07
N ARG A 102 6.85 -8.25 -7.24
CA ARG A 102 5.68 -8.78 -6.53
C ARG A 102 5.08 -7.78 -5.55
N GLU A 103 5.90 -7.03 -4.82
CA GLU A 103 5.42 -5.96 -3.92
C GLU A 103 4.70 -4.87 -4.70
N VAL A 104 5.29 -4.41 -5.81
CA VAL A 104 4.69 -3.37 -6.67
C VAL A 104 3.35 -3.84 -7.25
N CYS A 105 3.28 -5.05 -7.80
CA CYS A 105 2.04 -5.59 -8.33
C CYS A 105 0.95 -5.68 -7.25
N MET A 106 1.29 -6.19 -6.07
CA MET A 106 0.33 -6.32 -4.98
C MET A 106 -0.11 -4.96 -4.41
N TYR A 107 0.80 -3.99 -4.37
CA TYR A 107 0.47 -2.63 -3.97
C TYR A 107 -0.45 -1.95 -4.99
N HIS A 108 -0.17 -2.11 -6.28
CA HIS A 108 -1.00 -1.62 -7.36
C HIS A 108 -2.43 -2.19 -7.30
N ASP A 109 -2.57 -3.51 -7.18
CA ASP A 109 -3.88 -4.17 -7.05
C ASP A 109 -4.64 -3.68 -5.81
N PHE A 110 -3.91 -3.48 -4.71
CA PHE A 110 -4.46 -2.95 -3.48
C PHE A 110 -4.97 -1.51 -3.64
N MET A 111 -4.19 -0.63 -4.28
CA MET A 111 -4.59 0.75 -4.54
C MET A 111 -5.79 0.84 -5.48
N ILE A 112 -5.82 0.05 -6.56
CA ILE A 112 -6.98 -0.01 -7.46
C ILE A 112 -8.24 -0.41 -6.68
N ASN A 113 -8.17 -1.40 -5.81
CA ASN A 113 -9.32 -1.81 -5.01
C ASN A 113 -9.82 -0.70 -4.08
N ILE A 114 -8.92 0.07 -3.46
CA ILE A 114 -9.30 1.23 -2.64
C ILE A 114 -10.02 2.27 -3.49
N TYR A 115 -9.49 2.62 -4.68
CA TYR A 115 -10.09 3.60 -5.58
C TYR A 115 -11.48 3.17 -6.05
N ILE A 116 -11.66 1.93 -6.47
CA ILE A 116 -12.94 1.40 -6.91
C ILE A 116 -14.00 1.50 -5.79
N HIS A 117 -13.61 1.19 -4.54
CA HIS A 117 -14.55 1.22 -3.41
C HIS A 117 -14.83 2.62 -2.88
N SER A 118 -13.94 3.59 -3.10
CA SER A 118 -14.08 4.97 -2.61
C SER A 118 -14.69 5.93 -3.64
N ASN A 119 -15.00 5.48 -4.87
CA ASN A 119 -15.45 6.32 -5.99
C ASN A 119 -14.52 7.53 -6.27
N LEU A 120 -13.23 7.40 -5.99
CA LEU A 120 -12.24 8.42 -6.29
C LEU A 120 -11.80 8.30 -7.77
N ASP A 121 -11.71 9.44 -8.47
CA ASP A 121 -11.28 9.50 -9.87
C ASP A 121 -9.83 9.00 -10.04
N ILE A 122 -9.66 8.05 -10.96
CA ILE A 122 -8.35 7.40 -11.27
C ILE A 122 -7.39 8.36 -12.01
N THR A 123 -7.85 9.54 -12.41
CA THR A 123 -7.14 10.45 -13.34
C THR A 123 -5.82 11.04 -12.82
N ASN A 124 -5.49 10.90 -11.53
CA ASN A 124 -4.29 11.48 -10.91
C ASN A 124 -3.29 10.46 -10.35
N PHE A 125 -3.42 9.18 -10.70
CA PHE A 125 -2.49 8.18 -10.17
C PHE A 125 -1.39 7.86 -11.18
N ASP A 126 -0.34 8.70 -11.21
CA ASP A 126 0.89 8.48 -11.99
C ASP A 126 1.76 7.38 -11.35
N ILE A 127 1.27 6.13 -11.34
CA ILE A 127 2.09 4.96 -11.00
C ILE A 127 3.23 4.80 -12.01
N VAL A 128 3.01 5.23 -13.26
CA VAL A 128 4.00 5.15 -14.33
C VAL A 128 5.21 6.04 -14.03
N ASN A 129 5.02 7.22 -13.42
CA ASN A 129 6.11 8.11 -13.05
C ASN A 129 6.93 7.62 -11.85
N PHE A 130 6.39 6.72 -11.03
CA PHE A 130 7.09 6.21 -9.86
C PHE A 130 8.10 5.09 -10.20
N VAL A 131 7.90 4.37 -11.31
CA VAL A 131 8.78 3.25 -11.72
C VAL A 131 9.89 3.71 -12.67
N ILE A 132 9.78 4.90 -13.27
CA ILE A 132 10.67 5.39 -14.36
C ILE A 132 11.57 6.56 -13.90
N GLN A 133 11.39 7.11 -12.70
CA GLN A 133 12.36 8.03 -12.10
C GLN A 133 13.36 7.26 -11.24
#